data_1b2a1c99fbb5ec93f136d985b6c149a9
#
_entry.id   1b2a1c99fbb5ec93f136d985b6c149a9
#
_cell.length_a   1.000
_cell.length_b   1.000
_cell.length_c   1.000
_cell.angle_alpha   90.00
_cell.angle_beta   90.00
_cell.angle_gamma   90.00
#
_symmetry.space_group_name_H-M   'P 1'
#
loop_
_entity.id
_entity.type
_entity.pdbx_description
1 polymer ?
#
loop_
_entity_poly.entity_id
_entity_poly.type
_entity_poly.pdbx_seq_one_letter_code
_entity_poly.pdbx_strand_id
1 'polypeptide(L)'
;MTLRNETVNLRQGPSFDYPVKIFYKKKYLPVLIQDSSNNFRKVRDHENNSGWIHISQLSKKKAAIVIDDESIMFSNSTIYSNPIALLRKGRLVKIKKCNENWCKAISGDFKGWLKKESLWGLL
;
A
#
# COMPACT_ATOMS: atom_id res chain seq x y z
N MET A 1 0.99 2.22 -7.11
CA MET A 1 2.33 2.73 -6.73
C MET A 1 2.54 2.63 -5.23
N THR A 2 3.77 2.50 -4.83
CA THR A 2 4.17 2.46 -3.42
C THR A 2 5.32 3.41 -3.18
N LEU A 3 5.58 3.75 -1.92
CA LEU A 3 6.71 4.60 -1.56
C LEU A 3 8.01 3.80 -1.68
N ARG A 4 9.00 4.39 -2.35
CA ARG A 4 10.27 3.74 -2.63
C ARG A 4 11.21 3.72 -1.42
N ASN A 5 11.18 4.77 -0.61
CA ASN A 5 12.12 5.00 0.47
C ASN A 5 11.44 4.92 1.83
N GLU A 6 12.23 4.74 2.89
CA GLU A 6 11.73 4.73 4.26
C GLU A 6 11.21 6.10 4.70
N THR A 7 11.75 7.18 4.12
CA THR A 7 11.28 8.53 4.36
C THR A 7 10.89 9.16 3.02
N VAL A 8 9.65 9.62 2.90
CA VAL A 8 9.10 10.24 1.70
C VAL A 8 8.31 11.48 2.08
N ASN A 9 8.53 12.57 1.35
CA ASN A 9 7.88 13.86 1.60
C ASN A 9 6.64 14.02 0.73
N LEU A 10 5.50 14.22 1.38
CA LEU A 10 4.25 14.64 0.72
C LEU A 10 4.15 16.17 0.82
N ARG A 11 4.09 16.84 -0.33
CA ARG A 11 4.08 18.31 -0.40
C ARG A 11 2.70 18.85 -0.75
N GLN A 12 2.49 20.11 -0.45
CA GLN A 12 1.22 20.79 -0.74
C GLN A 12 1.03 21.08 -2.23
N GLY A 13 2.10 21.10 -3.02
CA GLY A 13 2.05 21.37 -4.44
C GLY A 13 3.16 20.66 -5.21
N PRO A 14 3.12 20.69 -6.55
CA PRO A 14 3.98 19.91 -7.42
C PRO A 14 5.36 20.54 -7.67
N SER A 15 6.07 20.90 -6.60
CA SER A 15 7.39 21.50 -6.66
C SER A 15 8.08 21.36 -5.32
N PHE A 16 9.42 21.37 -5.32
CA PHE A 16 10.21 21.40 -4.09
C PHE A 16 10.07 22.70 -3.30
N ASP A 17 9.50 23.73 -3.90
CA ASP A 17 9.25 25.02 -3.25
C ASP A 17 8.03 25.00 -2.32
N TYR A 18 7.16 24.03 -2.50
CA TYR A 18 5.98 23.87 -1.63
C TYR A 18 6.36 23.20 -0.31
N PRO A 19 5.74 23.62 0.80
CA PRO A 19 6.03 23.03 2.09
C PRO A 19 5.64 21.56 2.15
N VAL A 20 6.35 20.80 2.97
CA VAL A 20 6.04 19.40 3.25
C VAL A 20 4.84 19.35 4.18
N LYS A 21 3.86 18.56 3.80
CA LYS A 21 2.61 18.38 4.52
C LYS A 21 2.68 17.17 5.45
N ILE A 22 3.27 16.08 4.97
CA ILE A 22 3.47 14.83 5.72
C ILE A 22 4.84 14.27 5.40
N PHE A 23 5.55 13.79 6.43
CA PHE A 23 6.75 13.00 6.30
C PHE A 23 6.37 11.53 6.51
N TYR A 24 6.25 10.77 5.42
CA TYR A 24 6.01 9.34 5.51
C TYR A 24 7.28 8.62 5.93
N LYS A 25 7.15 7.65 6.83
CA LYS A 25 8.27 6.85 7.33
C LYS A 25 8.05 5.36 7.15
N LYS A 26 7.38 4.98 6.07
CA LYS A 26 7.08 3.56 5.81
C LYS A 26 7.31 3.23 4.34
N LYS A 27 8.39 2.49 4.08
CA LYS A 27 8.68 1.99 2.75
C LYS A 27 7.57 1.05 2.27
N TYR A 28 7.25 1.10 0.98
CA TYR A 28 6.20 0.32 0.34
C TYR A 28 4.76 0.71 0.74
N LEU A 29 4.57 1.80 1.47
CA LEU A 29 3.22 2.29 1.72
C LEU A 29 2.52 2.53 0.38
N PRO A 30 1.35 1.91 0.13
CA PRO A 30 0.63 2.11 -1.12
C PRO A 30 -0.01 3.50 -1.17
N VAL A 31 -0.02 4.08 -2.36
CA VAL A 31 -0.67 5.36 -2.63
C VAL A 31 -1.41 5.30 -3.97
N LEU A 32 -2.56 5.95 -4.04
CA LEU A 32 -3.34 6.09 -5.25
C LEU A 32 -2.85 7.32 -6.01
N ILE A 33 -2.49 7.16 -7.29
CA ILE A 33 -2.12 8.28 -8.16
C ILE A 33 -3.40 8.94 -8.66
N GLN A 34 -3.53 10.24 -8.39
CA GLN A 34 -4.71 11.02 -8.78
C GLN A 34 -4.44 11.97 -9.94
N ASP A 35 -3.22 12.49 -10.06
CA ASP A 35 -2.87 13.48 -11.06
C ASP A 35 -1.36 13.50 -11.27
N SER A 36 -0.91 14.21 -12.29
CA SER A 36 0.52 14.38 -12.56
C SER A 36 0.82 15.81 -13.00
N SER A 37 1.98 16.31 -12.61
CA SER A 37 2.49 17.60 -13.03
C SER A 37 4.02 17.51 -13.11
N ASN A 38 4.56 17.49 -14.32
CA ASN A 38 6.00 17.30 -14.55
C ASN A 38 6.53 16.05 -13.83
N ASN A 39 7.50 16.20 -12.94
CA ASN A 39 8.11 15.10 -12.20
C ASN A 39 7.43 14.84 -10.85
N PHE A 40 6.23 15.35 -10.65
CA PHE A 40 5.45 15.13 -9.44
C PHE A 40 4.15 14.39 -9.75
N ARG A 41 3.69 13.62 -8.77
CA ARG A 41 2.41 12.91 -8.82
C ARG A 41 1.57 13.31 -7.62
N LYS A 42 0.31 13.67 -7.88
CA LYS A 42 -0.66 13.87 -6.80
C LYS A 42 -1.13 12.51 -6.34
N VAL A 43 -1.04 12.25 -5.04
CA VAL A 43 -1.37 10.96 -4.47
C VAL A 43 -2.35 11.09 -3.32
N ARG A 44 -3.02 9.98 -3.01
CA ARG A 44 -3.86 9.83 -1.83
C ARG A 44 -3.46 8.56 -1.11
N ASP A 45 -3.32 8.63 0.22
CA ASP A 45 -3.04 7.46 1.04
C ASP A 45 -4.33 6.80 1.58
N HIS A 46 -4.19 5.71 2.34
CA HIS A 46 -5.33 4.96 2.89
C HIS A 46 -6.09 5.72 3.98
N GLU A 47 -5.54 6.80 4.49
CA GLU A 47 -6.19 7.67 5.49
C GLU A 47 -6.75 8.94 4.87
N ASN A 48 -6.85 8.98 3.53
CA ASN A 48 -7.36 10.11 2.74
C ASN A 48 -6.50 11.37 2.79
N ASN A 49 -5.24 11.28 3.19
CA ASN A 49 -4.30 12.38 3.02
C ASN A 49 -3.91 12.48 1.55
N SER A 50 -3.89 13.69 1.02
CA SER A 50 -3.58 13.97 -0.38
C SER A 50 -2.49 15.02 -0.49
N GLY A 51 -1.67 14.90 -1.51
CA GLY A 51 -0.61 15.85 -1.80
C GLY A 51 0.28 15.35 -2.93
N TRP A 52 1.46 15.96 -3.06
CA TRP A 52 2.35 15.73 -4.19
C TRP A 52 3.66 15.09 -3.77
N ILE A 53 4.08 14.07 -4.50
CA ILE A 53 5.33 13.33 -4.29
C ILE A 53 6.14 13.36 -5.58
N HIS A 54 7.47 13.58 -5.45
CA HIS A 54 8.37 13.50 -6.58
C HIS A 54 8.49 12.04 -7.06
N ILE A 55 8.53 11.83 -8.38
CA ILE A 55 8.55 10.49 -8.98
C ILE A 55 9.71 9.63 -8.51
N SER A 56 10.84 10.23 -8.13
CA SER A 56 12.00 9.49 -7.61
C SER A 56 11.71 8.76 -6.30
N GLN A 57 10.66 9.16 -5.58
CA GLN A 57 10.26 8.56 -4.30
C GLN A 57 9.10 7.57 -4.44
N LEU A 58 8.72 7.24 -5.66
CA LEU A 58 7.66 6.27 -5.96
C LEU A 58 8.24 5.01 -6.59
N SER A 59 7.56 3.89 -6.38
CA SER A 59 7.94 2.58 -6.89
C SER A 59 6.72 1.89 -7.50
N LYS A 60 6.98 1.01 -8.47
CA LYS A 60 5.94 0.14 -9.06
C LYS A 60 5.76 -1.17 -8.28
N LYS A 61 6.49 -1.38 -7.21
CA LYS A 61 6.32 -2.56 -6.35
C LYS A 61 4.93 -2.56 -5.75
N LYS A 62 4.33 -3.73 -5.65
CA LYS A 62 2.95 -3.87 -5.18
C LYS A 62 2.91 -4.21 -3.71
N ALA A 63 2.11 -3.45 -2.97
CA ALA A 63 1.82 -3.69 -1.57
C ALA A 63 0.40 -3.23 -1.26
N ALA A 64 -0.12 -3.62 -0.12
CA ALA A 64 -1.44 -3.22 0.33
C ALA A 64 -1.47 -3.06 1.85
N ILE A 65 -2.48 -2.36 2.33
CA ILE A 65 -2.75 -2.18 3.76
C ILE A 65 -4.01 -2.96 4.12
N VAL A 66 -3.96 -3.71 5.21
CA VAL A 66 -5.14 -4.38 5.77
C VAL A 66 -6.07 -3.32 6.33
N ILE A 67 -7.32 -3.28 5.87
CA ILE A 67 -8.31 -2.27 6.28
C ILE A 67 -9.36 -2.83 7.26
N ASP A 68 -9.55 -4.13 7.32
CA ASP A 68 -10.42 -4.75 8.31
C ASP A 68 -9.71 -4.83 9.66
N ASP A 69 -10.49 -4.86 10.76
CA ASP A 69 -9.93 -4.97 12.11
C ASP A 69 -9.07 -6.21 12.26
N GLU A 70 -9.53 -7.32 11.66
CA GLU A 70 -8.81 -8.58 11.63
C GLU A 70 -9.02 -9.26 10.29
N SER A 71 -7.93 -9.79 9.72
CA SER A 71 -7.95 -10.54 8.46
C SER A 71 -7.15 -11.82 8.62
N ILE A 72 -7.74 -12.94 8.23
CA ILE A 72 -7.06 -14.23 8.28
C ILE A 72 -6.33 -14.46 6.96
N MET A 73 -5.04 -14.80 7.07
CA MET A 73 -4.24 -15.26 5.94
C MET A 73 -4.35 -16.77 5.84
N PHE A 74 -4.76 -17.26 4.67
CA PHE A 74 -4.97 -18.68 4.40
C PHE A 74 -3.87 -19.28 3.54
N SER A 75 -3.71 -20.58 3.61
CA SER A 75 -2.71 -21.31 2.80
C SER A 75 -3.04 -21.31 1.31
N ASN A 76 -4.31 -21.20 0.95
CA ASN A 76 -4.79 -21.13 -0.43
C ASN A 76 -5.90 -20.07 -0.57
N SER A 77 -6.29 -19.80 -1.79
CA SER A 77 -7.30 -18.78 -2.11
C SER A 77 -8.73 -19.27 -1.84
N THR A 78 -8.96 -19.81 -0.65
CA THR A 78 -10.26 -20.26 -0.18
C THR A 78 -10.31 -20.26 1.34
N ILE A 79 -11.48 -19.93 1.90
CA ILE A 79 -11.72 -19.97 3.35
C ILE A 79 -11.68 -21.38 3.94
N TYR A 80 -11.71 -22.41 3.10
CA TYR A 80 -11.66 -23.81 3.51
C TYR A 80 -10.25 -24.35 3.65
N SER A 81 -9.24 -23.56 3.28
CA SER A 81 -7.84 -23.92 3.48
C SER A 81 -7.38 -23.58 4.89
N ASN A 82 -6.14 -23.94 5.22
CA ASN A 82 -5.61 -23.76 6.56
C ASN A 82 -5.34 -22.28 6.86
N PRO A 83 -5.80 -21.73 7.99
CA PRO A 83 -5.38 -20.42 8.44
C PRO A 83 -3.90 -20.44 8.83
N ILE A 84 -3.15 -19.44 8.38
CA ILE A 84 -1.71 -19.30 8.64
C ILE A 84 -1.44 -18.24 9.69
N ALA A 85 -2.11 -17.09 9.58
CA ALA A 85 -1.87 -15.93 10.43
C ALA A 85 -3.10 -15.06 10.52
N LEU A 86 -3.18 -14.30 11.62
CA LEU A 86 -4.18 -13.25 11.80
C LEU A 86 -3.49 -11.90 11.67
N LEU A 87 -3.92 -11.09 10.72
CA LEU A 87 -3.39 -9.77 10.48
C LEU A 87 -4.36 -8.70 10.95
N ARG A 88 -3.83 -7.65 11.57
CA ARG A 88 -4.64 -6.57 12.11
C ARG A 88 -4.64 -5.36 11.18
N LYS A 89 -5.66 -4.53 11.34
CA LYS A 89 -5.82 -3.27 10.62
C LYS A 89 -4.51 -2.45 10.62
N GLY A 90 -4.16 -1.93 9.45
CA GLY A 90 -2.95 -1.12 9.28
C GLY A 90 -1.70 -1.92 8.91
N ARG A 91 -1.77 -3.25 8.92
CA ARG A 91 -0.63 -4.08 8.53
C ARG A 91 -0.32 -3.91 7.05
N LEU A 92 0.93 -3.59 6.74
CA LEU A 92 1.44 -3.54 5.38
C LEU A 92 1.81 -4.95 4.93
N VAL A 93 1.33 -5.36 3.76
CA VAL A 93 1.66 -6.64 3.16
C VAL A 93 2.19 -6.43 1.75
N LYS A 94 3.20 -7.18 1.37
CA LYS A 94 3.71 -7.20 -0.01
C LYS A 94 2.83 -8.13 -0.84
N ILE A 95 2.47 -7.70 -2.04
CA ILE A 95 1.58 -8.46 -2.92
C ILE A 95 2.40 -9.18 -3.98
N LYS A 96 2.19 -10.51 -4.08
CA LYS A 96 2.82 -11.34 -5.11
C LYS A 96 1.97 -11.43 -6.36
N LYS A 97 0.71 -11.78 -6.20
CA LYS A 97 -0.26 -11.87 -7.29
C LYS A 97 -1.67 -11.85 -6.72
N CYS A 98 -2.64 -11.49 -7.55
CA CYS A 98 -4.05 -11.51 -7.19
C CYS A 98 -4.85 -12.25 -8.26
N ASN A 99 -5.91 -12.92 -7.83
CA ASN A 99 -6.98 -13.35 -8.70
C ASN A 99 -8.18 -12.42 -8.50
N GLU A 100 -9.38 -12.83 -8.89
CA GLU A 100 -10.56 -12.00 -8.82
C GLU A 100 -10.90 -11.58 -7.37
N ASN A 101 -10.77 -12.51 -6.41
CA ASN A 101 -11.21 -12.30 -5.03
C ASN A 101 -10.12 -12.37 -3.97
N TRP A 102 -8.93 -12.81 -4.33
CA TRP A 102 -7.85 -13.10 -3.40
C TRP A 102 -6.52 -12.54 -3.88
N CYS A 103 -5.65 -12.22 -2.92
CA CYS A 103 -4.26 -11.83 -3.21
C CYS A 103 -3.30 -12.68 -2.40
N LYS A 104 -2.27 -13.20 -3.07
CA LYS A 104 -1.15 -13.84 -2.40
C LYS A 104 -0.22 -12.77 -1.88
N ALA A 105 0.04 -12.80 -0.58
CA ALA A 105 0.74 -11.75 0.12
C ALA A 105 1.81 -12.29 1.05
N ILE A 106 2.76 -11.44 1.39
CA ILE A 106 3.82 -11.71 2.37
C ILE A 106 3.72 -10.69 3.49
N SER A 107 3.67 -11.17 4.72
CA SER A 107 3.73 -10.38 5.94
C SER A 107 4.79 -10.96 6.86
N GLY A 108 5.97 -10.32 6.93
CA GLY A 108 7.10 -10.86 7.68
C GLY A 108 7.50 -12.23 7.15
N ASP A 109 7.48 -13.23 8.02
CA ASP A 109 7.81 -14.62 7.67
C ASP A 109 6.62 -15.40 7.13
N PHE A 110 5.42 -14.81 7.12
CA PHE A 110 4.20 -15.47 6.68
C PHE A 110 3.93 -15.17 5.22
N LYS A 111 3.53 -16.21 4.48
CA LYS A 111 3.15 -16.12 3.09
C LYS A 111 1.85 -16.89 2.89
N GLY A 112 0.86 -16.22 2.30
CA GLY A 112 -0.44 -16.84 2.11
C GLY A 112 -1.40 -15.93 1.37
N TRP A 113 -2.69 -16.25 1.47
CA TRP A 113 -3.73 -15.60 0.72
C TRP A 113 -4.67 -14.80 1.63
N LEU A 114 -4.94 -13.57 1.21
CA LEU A 114 -5.87 -12.66 1.88
C LEU A 114 -7.02 -12.33 0.93
N LYS A 115 -8.20 -12.09 1.47
CA LYS A 115 -9.32 -11.59 0.68
C LYS A 115 -9.00 -10.21 0.14
N LYS A 116 -9.23 -10.01 -1.14
CA LYS A 116 -8.95 -8.74 -1.83
C LYS A 116 -9.74 -7.57 -1.22
N GLU A 117 -10.98 -7.83 -0.78
CA GLU A 117 -11.84 -6.82 -0.14
C GLU A 117 -11.31 -6.30 1.19
N SER A 118 -10.39 -7.03 1.83
CA SER A 118 -9.76 -6.63 3.10
C SER A 118 -8.53 -5.75 2.91
N LEU A 119 -8.19 -5.43 1.68
CA LEU A 119 -6.94 -4.75 1.32
C LEU A 119 -7.20 -3.43 0.61
N TRP A 120 -6.37 -2.44 0.91
CA TRP A 120 -6.34 -1.16 0.21
C TRP A 120 -4.99 -0.98 -0.47
N GLY A 121 -5.00 -0.47 -1.69
CA GLY A 121 -3.76 -0.16 -2.41
C GLY A 121 -3.45 -1.08 -3.59
N LEU A 122 -4.40 -1.89 -4.01
CA LEU A 122 -4.27 -2.81 -5.15
C LEU A 122 -4.56 -2.10 -6.47
N LEU A 123 -3.86 -1.04 -6.73
CA LEU A 123 -4.16 -0.13 -7.84
C LEU A 123 -3.14 -0.26 -8.94
#